data_8ef614ce553bb62a372bb8177f0a596a
#
_entry.id   8ef614ce553bb62a372bb8177f0a596a
#
_cell.length_a   1.000
_cell.length_b   1.000
_cell.length_c   1.000
_cell.angle_alpha   90.00
_cell.angle_beta   90.00
_cell.angle_gamma   90.00
#
_symmetry.space_group_name_H-M   'P 1'
#
loop_
_entity.id
_entity.type
_entity.pdbx_description
1 polymer ?
#
loop_
_entity_poly.entity_id
_entity_poly.type
_entity_poly.pdbx_seq_one_letter_code
_entity_poly.pdbx_strand_id
1 'polypeptide(L)'
;MSAVRILMATAAAVMAASAFVAGVVYADPEAPHGRKLGGQCAYAEHPGTCTILSVEKTPDSTAQASLSGGPGYEGLAVTFTYAGADAGGGDTLVQQAIEGRHELRLMNSWYPGARFLERYGIAAGKSFECTLKVITQGTCTPTIIDFPHIDRTDYFESQH
;
A
#
# COMPACT_ATOMS: atom_id res chain seq x y z
N MET A 1 -47.83 -67.61 69.79
CA MET A 1 -46.70 -67.88 68.95
C MET A 1 -47.05 -67.32 67.57
N SER A 2 -46.82 -66.05 67.36
CA SER A 2 -47.35 -65.31 66.21
C SER A 2 -46.24 -65.02 65.21
N ALA A 3 -46.47 -65.47 64.02
CA ALA A 3 -45.59 -65.17 62.88
C ALA A 3 -46.06 -63.87 62.17
N VAL A 4 -45.26 -62.88 62.25
CA VAL A 4 -45.48 -61.62 61.57
C VAL A 4 -44.95 -61.75 60.17
N ARG A 5 -45.78 -61.58 59.18
CA ARG A 5 -45.42 -61.51 57.76
C ARG A 5 -45.07 -60.07 57.43
N ILE A 6 -43.85 -59.84 57.09
CA ILE A 6 -43.40 -58.57 56.55
C ILE A 6 -43.55 -58.57 55.04
N LEU A 7 -44.46 -57.75 54.54
CA LEU A 7 -44.57 -57.43 53.08
C LEU A 7 -43.42 -56.56 52.69
N MET A 8 -42.53 -56.98 51.85
CA MET A 8 -41.57 -56.11 51.18
C MET A 8 -42.24 -55.57 49.91
N ALA A 9 -42.44 -54.27 49.90
CA ALA A 9 -42.81 -53.50 48.72
C ALA A 9 -41.52 -53.13 47.97
N THR A 10 -41.36 -53.69 46.78
CA THR A 10 -40.27 -53.33 45.88
C THR A 10 -40.66 -52.11 45.12
N ALA A 11 -40.11 -50.96 45.47
CA ALA A 11 -40.19 -49.75 44.69
C ALA A 11 -39.20 -49.85 43.51
N ALA A 12 -39.70 -49.99 42.32
CA ALA A 12 -38.91 -49.88 41.07
C ALA A 12 -38.58 -48.40 40.83
N ALA A 13 -37.34 -48.02 41.10
CA ALA A 13 -36.83 -46.74 40.71
C ALA A 13 -36.47 -46.74 39.21
N VAL A 14 -37.29 -46.07 38.40
CA VAL A 14 -36.98 -45.80 37.00
C VAL A 14 -35.96 -44.67 36.94
N MET A 15 -34.69 -44.99 36.72
CA MET A 15 -33.66 -44.03 36.42
C MET A 15 -33.80 -43.64 34.96
N ALA A 16 -34.34 -42.42 34.71
CA ALA A 16 -34.26 -41.79 33.43
C ALA A 16 -32.81 -41.31 33.20
N ALA A 17 -32.07 -42.06 32.39
CA ALA A 17 -30.76 -41.67 31.92
C ALA A 17 -30.95 -40.54 30.90
N SER A 18 -30.77 -39.29 31.34
CA SER A 18 -30.64 -38.13 30.45
C SER A 18 -29.30 -38.25 29.72
N ALA A 19 -29.31 -38.67 28.49
CA ALA A 19 -28.15 -38.60 27.61
C ALA A 19 -27.88 -37.12 27.29
N PHE A 20 -26.91 -36.52 27.98
CA PHE A 20 -26.29 -35.29 27.55
C PHE A 20 -25.51 -35.60 26.27
N VAL A 21 -26.08 -35.30 25.11
CA VAL A 21 -25.34 -35.19 23.88
C VAL A 21 -24.47 -33.96 24.02
N ALA A 22 -23.24 -34.12 24.44
CA ALA A 22 -22.23 -33.09 24.33
C ALA A 22 -22.05 -32.81 22.83
N GLY A 23 -22.70 -31.78 22.33
CA GLY A 23 -22.45 -31.26 20.99
C GLY A 23 -20.99 -30.84 20.92
N VAL A 24 -20.18 -31.66 20.28
CA VAL A 24 -18.84 -31.30 19.85
C VAL A 24 -19.07 -30.20 18.82
N VAL A 25 -18.95 -28.96 19.25
CA VAL A 25 -18.80 -27.80 18.34
C VAL A 25 -17.45 -28.03 17.66
N TYR A 26 -17.48 -28.61 16.47
CA TYR A 26 -16.35 -28.51 15.59
C TYR A 26 -16.19 -27.00 15.30
N ALA A 27 -15.26 -26.33 15.99
CA ALA A 27 -14.73 -25.09 15.51
C ALA A 27 -14.15 -25.40 14.13
N ASP A 28 -14.78 -24.91 13.06
CA ASP A 28 -14.17 -24.93 11.75
C ASP A 28 -12.77 -24.35 11.93
N PRO A 29 -11.70 -25.06 11.53
CA PRO A 29 -10.40 -24.44 11.47
C PRO A 29 -10.57 -23.28 10.51
N GLU A 30 -10.53 -22.09 11.07
CA GLU A 30 -10.57 -20.81 10.36
C GLU A 30 -9.69 -21.01 9.13
N ALA A 31 -10.32 -21.05 7.94
CA ALA A 31 -9.61 -21.20 6.69
C ALA A 31 -8.51 -20.18 6.72
N PRO A 32 -7.23 -20.53 6.45
CA PRO A 32 -6.14 -19.56 6.54
C PRO A 32 -6.55 -18.40 5.66
N HIS A 33 -6.83 -17.27 6.33
CA HIS A 33 -7.25 -16.03 5.69
C HIS A 33 -6.36 -15.85 4.50
N GLY A 34 -6.95 -15.84 3.30
CA GLY A 34 -6.26 -15.98 2.04
C GLY A 34 -4.99 -15.14 2.11
N ARG A 35 -3.86 -15.80 1.91
CA ARG A 35 -2.54 -15.17 1.92
C ARG A 35 -2.67 -13.92 1.09
N LYS A 36 -2.73 -12.74 1.72
CA LYS A 36 -2.61 -11.47 1.03
C LYS A 36 -1.26 -11.52 0.35
N LEU A 37 -1.26 -11.84 -0.93
CA LEU A 37 -0.08 -11.73 -1.79
C LEU A 37 0.27 -10.24 -1.81
N GLY A 38 1.36 -9.87 -1.16
CA GLY A 38 1.71 -8.52 -0.81
C GLY A 38 1.37 -8.26 0.66
N GLY A 39 2.30 -8.56 1.58
CA GLY A 39 2.19 -8.17 2.99
C GLY A 39 2.02 -6.66 3.12
N GLN A 40 1.51 -6.18 4.25
CA GLN A 40 1.50 -4.75 4.55
C GLN A 40 2.94 -4.24 4.47
N CYS A 41 3.18 -3.26 3.59
CA CYS A 41 4.47 -2.62 3.50
C CYS A 41 4.54 -1.48 4.51
N ALA A 42 5.64 -1.40 5.23
CA ALA A 42 5.96 -0.29 6.11
C ALA A 42 7.13 0.50 5.53
N TYR A 43 7.12 1.81 5.76
CA TYR A 43 8.12 2.72 5.28
C TYR A 43 8.62 3.62 6.41
N ALA A 44 9.92 3.88 6.43
CA ALA A 44 10.50 5.02 7.12
C ALA A 44 10.35 6.26 6.23
N GLU A 45 9.98 7.39 6.84
CA GLU A 45 9.76 8.65 6.14
C GLU A 45 10.89 9.63 6.44
N HIS A 46 11.47 10.19 5.38
CA HIS A 46 12.54 11.16 5.42
C HIS A 46 12.08 12.44 4.72
N PRO A 47 11.63 13.46 5.47
CA PRO A 47 11.27 14.77 4.89
C PRO A 47 12.46 15.43 4.23
N GLY A 48 12.20 16.15 3.13
CA GLY A 48 13.26 16.80 2.39
C GLY A 48 12.75 17.79 1.36
N THR A 49 13.63 18.16 0.45
CA THR A 49 13.37 19.08 -0.65
C THR A 49 13.73 18.44 -1.97
N CYS A 50 12.81 18.49 -2.91
CA CYS A 50 13.01 18.05 -4.27
C CYS A 50 13.20 19.24 -5.20
N THR A 51 14.33 19.29 -5.90
CA THR A 51 14.65 20.37 -6.84
C THR A 51 14.55 19.88 -8.27
N ILE A 52 13.74 20.52 -9.09
CA ILE A 52 13.55 20.18 -10.49
C ILE A 52 14.81 20.58 -11.27
N LEU A 53 15.42 19.61 -11.93
CA LEU A 53 16.62 19.81 -12.76
C LEU A 53 16.27 20.21 -14.18
N SER A 54 15.35 19.46 -14.80
CA SER A 54 14.94 19.71 -16.18
C SER A 54 13.47 19.38 -16.41
N VAL A 55 12.89 20.00 -17.43
CA VAL A 55 11.58 19.73 -18.00
C VAL A 55 11.76 19.69 -19.51
N GLU A 56 11.68 18.51 -20.11
CA GLU A 56 12.07 18.28 -21.48
C GLU A 56 11.07 17.40 -22.24
N LYS A 57 10.95 17.62 -23.55
CA LYS A 57 10.32 16.68 -24.45
C LYS A 57 11.36 15.61 -24.82
N THR A 58 11.07 14.35 -24.50
CA THR A 58 11.86 13.21 -24.93
C THR A 58 11.06 12.38 -25.95
N PRO A 59 11.70 11.52 -26.73
CA PRO A 59 10.98 10.59 -27.62
C PRO A 59 9.89 9.80 -26.88
N ASP A 60 10.21 9.28 -25.70
CA ASP A 60 9.27 8.49 -24.90
C ASP A 60 8.13 9.33 -24.35
N SER A 61 8.41 10.55 -23.84
CA SER A 61 7.37 11.42 -23.31
C SER A 61 6.39 11.91 -24.39
N THR A 62 6.88 12.15 -25.60
CA THR A 62 6.03 12.59 -26.72
C THR A 62 5.26 11.44 -27.35
N ALA A 63 5.86 10.24 -27.42
CA ALA A 63 5.22 9.05 -27.99
C ALA A 63 3.93 8.63 -27.26
N GLN A 64 3.81 8.94 -25.97
CA GLN A 64 2.60 8.59 -25.18
C GLN A 64 1.29 9.13 -25.78
N ALA A 65 1.34 10.25 -26.51
CA ALA A 65 0.17 10.84 -27.15
C ALA A 65 -0.46 9.94 -28.23
N SER A 66 0.35 9.12 -28.87
CA SER A 66 -0.06 8.25 -30.00
C SER A 66 -0.25 6.79 -29.62
N LEU A 67 -0.01 6.42 -28.36
CA LEU A 67 -0.19 5.05 -27.89
C LEU A 67 -1.68 4.70 -27.81
N SER A 68 -2.04 3.53 -28.30
CA SER A 68 -3.40 3.01 -28.11
C SER A 68 -3.69 2.81 -26.63
N GLY A 69 -4.75 3.46 -26.12
CA GLY A 69 -5.04 3.49 -24.68
C GLY A 69 -4.12 4.42 -23.87
N GLY A 70 -3.33 5.22 -24.54
CA GLY A 70 -2.50 6.26 -23.93
C GLY A 70 -3.30 7.48 -23.47
N PRO A 71 -2.64 8.47 -22.87
CA PRO A 71 -3.32 9.62 -22.27
C PRO A 71 -3.85 10.63 -23.27
N GLY A 72 -3.47 10.52 -24.58
CA GLY A 72 -3.93 11.41 -25.64
C GLY A 72 -3.25 12.77 -25.70
N TYR A 73 -2.21 13.01 -24.90
CA TYR A 73 -1.40 14.23 -24.90
C TYR A 73 0.10 13.91 -24.91
N GLU A 74 0.90 14.83 -25.41
CA GLU A 74 2.36 14.76 -25.30
C GLU A 74 2.79 15.04 -23.85
N GLY A 75 3.60 14.16 -23.27
CA GLY A 75 4.15 14.35 -21.95
C GLY A 75 5.46 15.13 -21.95
N LEU A 76 5.88 15.50 -20.76
CA LEU A 76 7.14 16.15 -20.49
C LEU A 76 7.92 15.32 -19.45
N ALA A 77 9.17 14.97 -19.77
CA ALA A 77 10.06 14.33 -18.84
C ALA A 77 10.55 15.38 -17.83
N VAL A 78 10.19 15.16 -16.57
CA VAL A 78 10.57 16.05 -15.46
C VAL A 78 11.57 15.30 -14.60
N THR A 79 12.82 15.76 -14.55
CA THR A 79 13.85 15.18 -13.68
C THR A 79 14.08 16.07 -12.48
N PHE A 80 14.37 15.44 -11.33
CA PHE A 80 14.62 16.16 -10.08
C PHE A 80 15.63 15.42 -9.19
N THR A 81 16.19 16.12 -8.21
CA THR A 81 16.99 15.54 -7.13
C THR A 81 16.28 15.68 -5.80
N TYR A 82 16.55 14.77 -4.89
CA TYR A 82 16.11 14.82 -3.51
C TYR A 82 17.27 15.23 -2.59
N ALA A 83 16.98 16.11 -1.62
CA ALA A 83 17.88 16.48 -0.54
C ALA A 83 17.12 16.42 0.80
N GLY A 84 17.57 15.58 1.71
CA GLY A 84 17.00 15.40 3.05
C GLY A 84 18.05 15.55 4.15
N ALA A 85 17.59 15.93 5.35
CA ALA A 85 18.45 16.21 6.49
C ALA A 85 19.16 14.97 7.08
N ASP A 86 18.57 13.78 6.91
CA ASP A 86 19.02 12.55 7.56
C ASP A 86 19.96 11.68 6.71
N ALA A 87 20.71 12.31 5.80
CA ALA A 87 21.68 11.65 4.92
C ALA A 87 22.79 10.86 5.66
N GLY A 88 22.87 10.96 6.97
CA GLY A 88 23.94 10.39 7.80
C GLY A 88 23.69 9.00 8.38
N GLY A 89 22.51 8.41 8.20
CA GLY A 89 22.11 7.17 8.88
C GLY A 89 22.66 5.86 8.33
N GLY A 90 23.47 5.88 7.27
CA GLY A 90 24.07 4.66 6.69
C GLY A 90 23.12 3.76 5.92
N ASP A 91 21.85 4.15 5.73
CA ASP A 91 20.91 3.41 4.89
C ASP A 91 21.27 3.60 3.42
N THR A 92 21.61 2.50 2.75
CA THR A 92 22.04 2.49 1.35
C THR A 92 20.95 3.01 0.41
N LEU A 93 19.67 2.75 0.69
CA LEU A 93 18.55 3.23 -0.15
C LEU A 93 18.37 4.74 -0.03
N VAL A 94 18.57 5.29 1.17
CA VAL A 94 18.56 6.74 1.40
C VAL A 94 19.70 7.40 0.64
N GLN A 95 20.90 6.85 0.72
CA GLN A 95 22.05 7.38 -0.01
C GLN A 95 21.86 7.35 -1.52
N GLN A 96 21.37 6.23 -2.05
CA GLN A 96 21.05 6.12 -3.48
C GLN A 96 20.00 7.13 -3.93
N ALA A 97 19.00 7.41 -3.09
CA ALA A 97 17.98 8.41 -3.40
C ALA A 97 18.55 9.85 -3.42
N ILE A 98 19.51 10.14 -2.53
CA ILE A 98 20.17 11.47 -2.47
C ILE A 98 21.09 11.68 -3.67
N GLU A 99 21.87 10.67 -4.02
CA GLU A 99 22.82 10.74 -5.13
C GLU A 99 22.16 10.61 -6.50
N GLY A 100 20.94 10.05 -6.53
CA GLY A 100 20.20 9.72 -7.73
C GLY A 100 19.51 10.93 -8.38
N ARG A 101 19.19 10.75 -9.66
CA ARG A 101 18.21 11.58 -10.37
C ARG A 101 16.92 10.80 -10.47
N HIS A 102 15.83 11.50 -10.18
CA HIS A 102 14.49 10.93 -10.17
C HIS A 102 13.66 11.52 -11.29
N GLU A 103 12.66 10.77 -11.72
CA GLU A 103 11.71 11.23 -12.72
C GLU A 103 10.31 11.35 -12.10
N LEU A 104 9.65 12.49 -12.33
CA LEU A 104 8.27 12.68 -11.91
C LEU A 104 7.33 12.01 -12.90
N ARG A 105 6.60 11.01 -12.41
CA ARG A 105 5.54 10.33 -13.15
C ARG A 105 4.21 10.50 -12.43
N LEU A 106 3.12 10.56 -13.18
CA LEU A 106 1.79 10.43 -12.60
C LEU A 106 1.60 9.02 -12.02
N MET A 107 0.61 8.82 -11.15
CA MET A 107 0.39 7.52 -10.52
C MET A 107 0.01 6.41 -11.51
N ASN A 108 -0.51 6.77 -12.67
CA ASN A 108 -0.76 5.85 -13.79
C ASN A 108 0.48 5.61 -14.69
N SER A 109 1.66 6.06 -14.27
CA SER A 109 2.95 5.94 -14.95
C SER A 109 3.15 6.81 -16.19
N TRP A 110 2.17 7.62 -16.60
CA TRP A 110 2.34 8.57 -17.69
C TRP A 110 3.19 9.77 -17.29
N TYR A 111 3.82 10.38 -18.26
CA TYR A 111 4.47 11.67 -18.08
C TYR A 111 3.42 12.75 -17.87
N PRO A 112 3.66 13.72 -16.97
CA PRO A 112 2.79 14.89 -16.86
C PRO A 112 2.78 15.70 -18.15
N GLY A 113 1.65 16.33 -18.46
CA GLY A 113 1.54 17.23 -19.59
C GLY A 113 1.78 18.70 -19.21
N ALA A 114 1.74 19.58 -20.19
CA ALA A 114 2.06 21.00 -20.00
C ALA A 114 1.11 21.70 -19.00
N ARG A 115 -0.18 21.37 -19.04
CA ARG A 115 -1.18 21.95 -18.12
C ARG A 115 -1.01 21.48 -16.69
N PHE A 116 -0.57 20.23 -16.48
CA PHE A 116 -0.21 19.73 -15.16
C PHE A 116 0.97 20.51 -14.58
N LEU A 117 2.01 20.72 -15.37
CA LEU A 117 3.19 21.50 -14.95
C LEU A 117 2.82 22.93 -14.59
N GLU A 118 1.99 23.59 -15.41
CA GLU A 118 1.49 24.92 -15.14
C GLU A 118 0.70 24.98 -13.84
N ARG A 119 -0.23 24.05 -13.64
CA ARG A 119 -1.09 23.97 -12.46
C ARG A 119 -0.29 23.89 -11.15
N TYR A 120 0.74 23.06 -11.14
CA TYR A 120 1.59 22.87 -9.96
C TYR A 120 2.84 23.73 -9.92
N GLY A 121 3.03 24.62 -10.89
CA GLY A 121 4.18 25.51 -10.97
C GLY A 121 5.52 24.78 -11.15
N ILE A 122 5.51 23.62 -11.83
CA ILE A 122 6.67 22.77 -12.02
C ILE A 122 7.52 23.33 -13.17
N ALA A 123 8.73 23.78 -12.84
CA ALA A 123 9.69 24.30 -13.81
C ALA A 123 11.13 24.03 -13.32
N ALA A 124 12.09 24.00 -14.24
CA ALA A 124 13.50 23.84 -13.90
C ALA A 124 13.96 24.89 -12.87
N GLY A 125 14.71 24.45 -11.87
CA GLY A 125 15.19 25.27 -10.75
C GLY A 125 14.17 25.48 -9.62
N LYS A 126 12.92 25.06 -9.77
CA LYS A 126 11.93 25.12 -8.68
C LYS A 126 12.17 24.00 -7.68
N SER A 127 11.93 24.30 -6.41
CA SER A 127 12.03 23.36 -5.32
C SER A 127 10.67 23.19 -4.64
N PHE A 128 10.39 21.95 -4.20
CA PHE A 128 9.17 21.53 -3.54
C PHE A 128 9.48 20.75 -2.29
N GLU A 129 8.65 20.86 -1.28
CA GLU A 129 8.66 19.91 -0.17
C GLU A 129 8.35 18.52 -0.71
N CYS A 130 9.10 17.52 -0.25
CA CYS A 130 8.86 16.13 -0.59
C CYS A 130 9.30 15.22 0.55
N THR A 131 8.82 13.99 0.53
CA THR A 131 9.16 12.96 1.51
C THR A 131 9.68 11.73 0.78
N LEU A 132 10.91 11.33 1.07
CA LEU A 132 11.44 10.04 0.68
C LEU A 132 10.90 8.99 1.66
N LYS A 133 10.21 7.98 1.13
CA LYS A 133 9.73 6.82 1.87
C LYS A 133 10.61 5.63 1.50
N VAL A 134 11.28 5.04 2.49
CA VAL A 134 12.15 3.89 2.32
C VAL A 134 11.53 2.68 3.00
N ILE A 135 11.45 1.57 2.28
CA ILE A 135 10.81 0.35 2.77
C ILE A 135 11.55 -0.21 3.99
N THR A 136 10.81 -0.51 5.05
CA THR A 136 11.33 -1.17 6.26
C THR A 136 10.77 -2.58 6.41
N GLN A 137 9.63 -2.87 5.77
CA GLN A 137 8.99 -4.18 5.81
C GLN A 137 8.19 -4.43 4.53
N GLY A 138 8.16 -5.67 4.08
CA GLY A 138 7.39 -6.12 2.92
C GLY A 138 8.23 -6.18 1.64
N THR A 139 7.55 -6.35 0.50
CA THR A 139 8.18 -6.53 -0.83
C THR A 139 7.66 -5.53 -1.85
N CYS A 140 7.19 -4.37 -1.39
CA CYS A 140 6.72 -3.28 -2.25
C CYS A 140 7.91 -2.50 -2.84
N THR A 141 7.61 -1.42 -3.58
CA THR A 141 8.62 -0.51 -4.13
C THR A 141 9.59 -0.05 -3.05
N PRO A 142 10.91 -0.26 -3.23
CA PRO A 142 11.90 0.01 -2.18
C PRO A 142 11.93 1.46 -1.72
N THR A 143 11.81 2.39 -2.67
CA THR A 143 11.82 3.84 -2.40
C THR A 143 10.70 4.53 -3.16
N ILE A 144 10.03 5.45 -2.49
CA ILE A 144 8.97 6.30 -3.07
C ILE A 144 9.28 7.73 -2.67
N ILE A 145 9.29 8.64 -3.62
CA ILE A 145 9.33 10.09 -3.32
C ILE A 145 7.93 10.64 -3.52
N ASP A 146 7.39 11.21 -2.46
CA ASP A 146 6.04 11.75 -2.40
C ASP A 146 6.08 13.28 -2.28
N PHE A 147 5.14 13.94 -2.93
CA PHE A 147 5.01 15.40 -2.97
C PHE A 147 3.68 15.77 -2.32
N PRO A 148 3.66 16.35 -1.12
CA PRO A 148 2.41 16.64 -0.40
C PRO A 148 1.52 17.66 -1.10
N HIS A 149 2.10 18.48 -1.97
CA HIS A 149 1.40 19.58 -2.67
C HIS A 149 1.21 19.33 -4.17
N ILE A 150 1.60 18.17 -4.69
CA ILE A 150 1.42 17.77 -6.09
C ILE A 150 0.61 16.48 -6.12
N ASP A 151 -0.64 16.57 -6.51
CA ASP A 151 -1.50 15.38 -6.65
C ASP A 151 -1.20 14.66 -7.96
N ARG A 152 -0.42 13.59 -7.88
CA ARG A 152 -0.06 12.77 -9.05
C ARG A 152 -1.21 11.91 -9.57
N THR A 153 -2.38 11.93 -8.93
CA THR A 153 -3.61 11.31 -9.43
C THR A 153 -4.48 12.29 -10.22
N ASP A 154 -4.05 13.52 -10.39
CA ASP A 154 -4.76 14.56 -11.12
C ASP A 154 -4.58 14.39 -12.63
N TYR A 155 -5.43 13.57 -13.23
CA TYR A 155 -5.35 13.17 -14.66
C TYR A 155 -6.17 14.06 -15.59
N PHE A 156 -6.42 15.31 -15.25
CA PHE A 156 -7.31 16.20 -15.99
C PHE A 156 -6.89 16.49 -17.46
N GLU A 157 -5.64 16.20 -17.82
CA GLU A 157 -5.17 16.34 -19.20
C GLU A 157 -5.49 15.12 -20.07
N SER A 158 -5.79 13.98 -19.48
CA SER A 158 -6.12 12.77 -20.22
C SER A 158 -7.42 12.98 -21.02
N GLN A 159 -7.34 12.73 -22.31
CA GLN A 159 -8.52 12.75 -23.16
C GLN A 159 -9.08 11.32 -23.20
N HIS A 160 -10.31 11.17 -22.75
CA HIS A 160 -11.07 9.91 -22.76
C HIS A 160 -12.07 9.91 -23.91
#